data_8260e2c133457a8c138a740ab44203e4
#
_entry.id   8260e2c133457a8c138a740ab44203e4
#
_cell.length_a   1.000
_cell.length_b   1.000
_cell.length_c   1.000
_cell.angle_alpha   90.00
_cell.angle_beta   90.00
_cell.angle_gamma   90.00
#
_symmetry.space_group_name_H-M   'P 1'
#
loop_
_entity.id
_entity.type
_entity.pdbx_description
1 polymer ?
#
loop_
_entity_poly.entity_id
_entity_poly.type
_entity_poly.pdbx_seq_one_letter_code
_entity_poly.pdbx_strand_id
1 'polypeptide(L)'
;MIPSTISLSAFRPEHLEGALRLSRQAGWPHRLEDWQMALDLSAGFVAMAANASTVLGTVLMTPYKRDVATINMVIVDEAARGRGLGRQLMKAVTTLAGSRALRLIATGEGLPLYQKLGFCRAGTIVQHQGQVLHVAPPTKARPAESRDIFGILELDRSAYGADRRDLLRTLAKVGQLAVLCNGQGLTGFAALRRFGRGEVIGPVVATNADDGKALLAYFMAEREGRFVRVDTAESSQLGAWLADRGLVRVDEGIAMQRPVVARSSCAPLTTFALASQAFG
;
A
#
# COMPACT_ATOMS: atom_id res chain seq x y z
N MET A 1 -16.45 -29.62 4.78
CA MET A 1 -15.99 -30.06 3.44
C MET A 1 -16.12 -28.86 2.49
N ILE A 2 -15.05 -28.44 1.82
CA ILE A 2 -15.14 -27.38 0.80
C ILE A 2 -15.75 -27.99 -0.47
N PRO A 3 -16.77 -27.34 -1.09
CA PRO A 3 -17.40 -27.86 -2.29
C PRO A 3 -16.39 -28.05 -3.42
N SER A 4 -16.63 -29.06 -4.26
CA SER A 4 -15.79 -29.40 -5.42
C SER A 4 -15.75 -28.30 -6.49
N THR A 5 -16.76 -27.43 -6.54
CA THR A 5 -16.89 -26.38 -7.53
C THR A 5 -16.63 -25.01 -6.89
N ILE A 6 -15.65 -24.27 -7.43
CA ILE A 6 -15.33 -22.88 -7.06
C ILE A 6 -15.57 -22.03 -8.31
N SER A 7 -16.29 -20.91 -8.16
CA SER A 7 -16.51 -19.93 -9.23
C SER A 7 -15.76 -18.63 -8.95
N LEU A 8 -15.32 -17.96 -10.00
CA LEU A 8 -14.77 -16.60 -9.92
C LEU A 8 -15.86 -15.61 -10.35
N SER A 9 -16.06 -14.57 -9.54
CA SER A 9 -16.95 -13.45 -9.88
C SER A 9 -16.26 -12.11 -9.60
N ALA A 10 -16.80 -11.02 -10.13
CA ALA A 10 -16.31 -9.69 -9.84
C ALA A 10 -16.43 -9.41 -8.33
N PHE A 11 -15.39 -8.79 -7.74
CA PHE A 11 -15.44 -8.34 -6.36
C PHE A 11 -16.43 -7.16 -6.25
N ARG A 12 -17.37 -7.25 -5.32
CA ARG A 12 -18.42 -6.25 -5.07
C ARG A 12 -18.58 -5.98 -3.57
N PRO A 13 -19.28 -4.91 -3.16
CA PRO A 13 -19.45 -4.59 -1.74
C PRO A 13 -20.01 -5.72 -0.87
N GLU A 14 -20.90 -6.55 -1.39
CA GLU A 14 -21.45 -7.71 -0.67
C GLU A 14 -20.40 -8.77 -0.25
N HIS A 15 -19.20 -8.72 -0.83
CA HIS A 15 -18.10 -9.64 -0.49
C HIS A 15 -17.17 -9.13 0.60
N LEU A 16 -17.34 -7.88 1.06
CA LEU A 16 -16.40 -7.22 1.99
C LEU A 16 -16.26 -7.94 3.33
N GLU A 17 -17.36 -8.40 3.91
CA GLU A 17 -17.31 -9.15 5.19
C GLU A 17 -16.57 -10.48 5.03
N GLY A 18 -16.78 -11.18 3.91
CA GLY A 18 -16.05 -12.40 3.61
C GLY A 18 -14.55 -12.16 3.40
N ALA A 19 -14.19 -11.05 2.76
CA ALA A 19 -12.82 -10.63 2.56
C ALA A 19 -12.15 -10.21 3.87
N LEU A 20 -12.87 -9.50 4.76
CA LEU A 20 -12.40 -9.15 6.09
C LEU A 20 -12.12 -10.40 6.94
N ARG A 21 -12.98 -11.43 6.84
CA ARG A 21 -12.74 -12.72 7.47
C ARG A 21 -11.42 -13.34 7.00
N LEU A 22 -11.16 -13.33 5.69
CA LEU A 22 -9.88 -13.83 5.13
C LEU A 22 -8.67 -13.03 5.64
N SER A 23 -8.78 -11.70 5.77
CA SER A 23 -7.73 -10.88 6.37
C SER A 23 -7.42 -11.30 7.80
N ARG A 24 -8.45 -11.52 8.62
CA ARG A 24 -8.29 -11.96 10.01
C ARG A 24 -7.61 -13.34 10.09
N GLN A 25 -8.00 -14.27 9.22
CA GLN A 25 -7.38 -15.58 9.11
C GLN A 25 -5.88 -15.49 8.72
N ALA A 26 -5.54 -14.57 7.83
CA ALA A 26 -4.16 -14.30 7.43
C ALA A 26 -3.37 -13.44 8.44
N GLY A 27 -3.95 -13.07 9.59
CA GLY A 27 -3.33 -12.21 10.59
C GLY A 27 -3.19 -10.75 10.17
N TRP A 28 -3.83 -10.32 9.09
CA TRP A 28 -3.77 -8.94 8.62
C TRP A 28 -4.77 -8.05 9.38
N PRO A 29 -4.34 -6.90 9.89
CA PRO A 29 -5.15 -6.08 10.79
C PRO A 29 -6.13 -5.14 10.06
N HIS A 30 -6.54 -5.47 8.83
CA HIS A 30 -7.46 -4.63 8.06
C HIS A 30 -8.80 -4.47 8.78
N ARG A 31 -9.37 -3.28 8.67
CA ARG A 31 -10.75 -2.96 9.05
C ARG A 31 -11.64 -3.05 7.81
N LEU A 32 -12.95 -2.98 8.01
CA LEU A 32 -13.90 -2.97 6.89
C LEU A 32 -13.69 -1.74 5.99
N GLU A 33 -13.41 -0.58 6.61
CA GLU A 33 -13.14 0.66 5.88
C GLU A 33 -11.84 0.60 5.05
N ASP A 34 -10.85 -0.17 5.50
CA ASP A 34 -9.62 -0.38 4.73
C ASP A 34 -9.89 -1.22 3.48
N TRP A 35 -10.77 -2.22 3.60
CA TRP A 35 -11.26 -3.02 2.48
C TRP A 35 -12.15 -2.21 1.54
N GLN A 36 -13.07 -1.39 2.10
CA GLN A 36 -13.93 -0.50 1.29
C GLN A 36 -13.08 0.46 0.47
N MET A 37 -12.11 1.15 1.09
CA MET A 37 -11.19 2.04 0.38
C MET A 37 -10.42 1.30 -0.74
N ALA A 38 -9.99 0.07 -0.47
CA ALA A 38 -9.31 -0.74 -1.47
C ALA A 38 -10.24 -1.07 -2.64
N LEU A 39 -11.48 -1.43 -2.38
CA LEU A 39 -12.48 -1.71 -3.41
C LEU A 39 -12.86 -0.47 -4.22
N ASP A 40 -13.05 0.69 -3.57
CA ASP A 40 -13.42 1.95 -4.24
C ASP A 40 -12.35 2.41 -5.26
N LEU A 41 -11.09 2.07 -4.99
CA LEU A 41 -9.96 2.41 -5.85
C LEU A 41 -9.58 1.31 -6.85
N SER A 42 -10.24 0.15 -6.80
CA SER A 42 -9.79 -1.05 -7.51
C SER A 42 -10.93 -1.76 -8.23
N ALA A 43 -10.54 -2.67 -9.09
CA ALA A 43 -11.39 -3.73 -9.60
C ALA A 43 -10.72 -5.09 -9.34
N GLY A 44 -11.51 -6.16 -9.25
CA GLY A 44 -10.92 -7.47 -9.00
C GLY A 44 -11.94 -8.60 -8.92
N PHE A 45 -11.50 -9.70 -8.35
CA PHE A 45 -12.29 -10.93 -8.32
C PHE A 45 -12.33 -11.53 -6.92
N VAL A 46 -13.43 -12.24 -6.66
CA VAL A 46 -13.57 -13.17 -5.55
C VAL A 46 -13.73 -14.58 -6.07
N ALA A 47 -13.20 -15.53 -5.33
CA ALA A 47 -13.48 -16.94 -5.51
C ALA A 47 -14.54 -17.35 -4.49
N MET A 48 -15.65 -17.89 -4.97
CA MET A 48 -16.81 -18.28 -4.18
C MET A 48 -16.97 -19.79 -4.13
N ALA A 49 -17.39 -20.30 -2.97
CA ALA A 49 -17.83 -21.68 -2.87
C ALA A 49 -19.09 -21.93 -3.72
N ALA A 50 -19.38 -23.18 -4.08
CA ALA A 50 -20.51 -23.53 -4.95
C ALA A 50 -21.87 -23.07 -4.42
N ASN A 51 -22.02 -22.91 -3.10
CA ASN A 51 -23.23 -22.34 -2.48
C ASN A 51 -23.33 -20.82 -2.60
N ALA A 52 -22.38 -20.16 -3.27
CA ALA A 52 -22.26 -18.72 -3.46
C ALA A 52 -22.26 -17.86 -2.17
N SER A 53 -22.14 -18.49 -0.99
CA SER A 53 -22.23 -17.79 0.30
C SER A 53 -20.88 -17.54 0.96
N THR A 54 -19.82 -18.26 0.59
CA THR A 54 -18.52 -18.19 1.25
C THR A 54 -17.44 -17.72 0.30
N VAL A 55 -16.77 -16.61 0.67
CA VAL A 55 -15.58 -16.09 -0.02
C VAL A 55 -14.39 -16.99 0.33
N LEU A 56 -13.79 -17.64 -0.65
CA LEU A 56 -12.64 -18.54 -0.51
C LEU A 56 -11.32 -17.89 -0.96
N GLY A 57 -11.39 -16.76 -1.63
CA GLY A 57 -10.21 -16.01 -2.03
C GLY A 57 -10.56 -14.69 -2.67
N THR A 58 -9.60 -13.78 -2.66
CA THR A 58 -9.74 -12.42 -3.19
C THR A 58 -8.52 -12.03 -4.00
N VAL A 59 -8.69 -11.09 -4.91
CA VAL A 59 -7.63 -10.32 -5.56
C VAL A 59 -8.20 -9.00 -6.02
N LEU A 60 -7.47 -7.91 -5.76
CA LEU A 60 -7.77 -6.58 -6.29
C LEU A 60 -6.63 -6.07 -7.16
N MET A 61 -6.95 -5.16 -8.05
CA MET A 61 -6.02 -4.43 -8.89
C MET A 61 -6.43 -2.96 -8.87
N THR A 62 -5.54 -2.11 -8.35
CA THR A 62 -5.69 -0.65 -8.34
C THR A 62 -5.02 -0.08 -9.59
N PRO A 63 -5.77 0.45 -10.56
CA PRO A 63 -5.18 1.02 -11.78
C PRO A 63 -4.66 2.44 -11.52
N TYR A 64 -3.46 2.73 -12.00
CA TYR A 64 -2.89 4.07 -12.06
C TYR A 64 -2.87 4.49 -13.52
N LYS A 65 -4.04 4.95 -13.99
CA LYS A 65 -4.36 5.27 -15.39
C LYS A 65 -4.11 4.06 -16.32
N ARG A 66 -3.40 4.30 -17.45
CA ARG A 66 -3.18 3.25 -18.46
C ARG A 66 -1.82 2.57 -18.35
N ASP A 67 -0.92 3.08 -17.50
CA ASP A 67 0.49 2.71 -17.52
C ASP A 67 0.85 1.67 -16.47
N VAL A 68 0.32 1.80 -15.25
CA VAL A 68 0.70 0.97 -14.09
C VAL A 68 -0.55 0.51 -13.34
N ALA A 69 -0.47 -0.65 -12.72
CA ALA A 69 -1.43 -1.08 -11.71
C ALA A 69 -0.71 -1.80 -10.56
N THR A 70 -1.24 -1.66 -9.35
CA THR A 70 -0.83 -2.52 -8.22
C THR A 70 -1.81 -3.66 -8.07
N ILE A 71 -1.29 -4.89 -7.93
CA ILE A 71 -2.08 -6.05 -7.50
C ILE A 71 -1.96 -6.15 -6.00
N ASN A 72 -3.09 -6.26 -5.34
CA ASN A 72 -3.18 -6.26 -3.88
C ASN A 72 -4.31 -7.14 -3.37
N MET A 73 -4.42 -7.28 -2.05
CA MET A 73 -5.46 -8.04 -1.36
C MET A 73 -5.62 -9.47 -1.90
N VAL A 74 -4.49 -10.10 -2.27
CA VAL A 74 -4.45 -11.50 -2.73
C VAL A 74 -4.43 -12.41 -1.52
N ILE A 75 -5.56 -13.02 -1.22
CA ILE A 75 -5.72 -13.92 -0.10
C ILE A 75 -6.47 -15.16 -0.56
N VAL A 76 -6.07 -16.32 -0.06
CA VAL A 76 -6.78 -17.60 -0.27
C VAL A 76 -7.03 -18.22 1.10
N ASP A 77 -8.28 -18.59 1.34
CA ASP A 77 -8.71 -19.31 2.55
C ASP A 77 -7.80 -20.53 2.77
N GLU A 78 -7.32 -20.73 3.99
CA GLU A 78 -6.38 -21.80 4.33
C GLU A 78 -6.88 -23.17 3.88
N ALA A 79 -8.15 -23.45 4.10
CA ALA A 79 -8.77 -24.71 3.69
C ALA A 79 -8.89 -24.88 2.16
N ALA A 80 -8.74 -23.79 1.38
CA ALA A 80 -8.78 -23.82 -0.09
C ALA A 80 -7.38 -23.75 -0.74
N ARG A 81 -6.32 -23.65 0.05
CA ARG A 81 -4.93 -23.64 -0.44
C ARG A 81 -4.55 -24.95 -1.12
N GLY A 82 -3.48 -24.94 -1.90
CA GLY A 82 -2.98 -26.12 -2.62
C GLY A 82 -3.78 -26.51 -3.86
N ARG A 83 -4.95 -25.89 -4.12
CA ARG A 83 -5.88 -26.21 -5.21
C ARG A 83 -5.74 -25.31 -6.44
N GLY A 84 -4.68 -24.52 -6.52
CA GLY A 84 -4.39 -23.61 -7.64
C GLY A 84 -5.23 -22.33 -7.67
N LEU A 85 -6.02 -22.04 -6.62
CA LEU A 85 -6.95 -20.91 -6.59
C LEU A 85 -6.22 -19.56 -6.69
N GLY A 86 -5.10 -19.38 -5.98
CA GLY A 86 -4.28 -18.18 -6.10
C GLY A 86 -3.80 -17.92 -7.52
N ARG A 87 -3.43 -18.98 -8.26
CA ARG A 87 -3.04 -18.89 -9.68
C ARG A 87 -4.22 -18.47 -10.57
N GLN A 88 -5.43 -18.99 -10.31
CA GLN A 88 -6.63 -18.62 -11.07
C GLN A 88 -6.99 -17.15 -10.84
N LEU A 89 -6.98 -16.67 -9.58
CA LEU A 89 -7.21 -15.28 -9.21
C LEU A 89 -6.20 -14.36 -9.89
N MET A 90 -4.91 -14.70 -9.81
CA MET A 90 -3.84 -13.93 -10.45
C MET A 90 -3.97 -13.90 -11.98
N LYS A 91 -4.37 -15.01 -12.62
CA LYS A 91 -4.63 -15.04 -14.07
C LYS A 91 -5.76 -14.09 -14.42
N ALA A 92 -6.87 -14.14 -13.70
CA ALA A 92 -8.04 -13.30 -13.96
C ALA A 92 -7.69 -11.81 -13.82
N VAL A 93 -7.02 -11.41 -12.71
CA VAL A 93 -6.68 -10.01 -12.47
C VAL A 93 -5.60 -9.50 -13.44
N THR A 94 -4.67 -10.35 -13.86
CA THR A 94 -3.67 -9.99 -14.87
C THR A 94 -4.32 -9.75 -16.24
N THR A 95 -5.32 -10.54 -16.60
CA THR A 95 -6.11 -10.30 -17.83
C THR A 95 -6.86 -8.98 -17.74
N LEU A 96 -7.48 -8.67 -16.59
CA LEU A 96 -8.16 -7.40 -16.34
C LEU A 96 -7.19 -6.19 -16.43
N ALA A 97 -5.96 -6.35 -15.97
CA ALA A 97 -4.95 -5.30 -16.01
C ALA A 97 -4.52 -4.90 -17.43
N GLY A 98 -4.66 -5.81 -18.41
CA GLY A 98 -4.30 -5.57 -19.82
C GLY A 98 -2.79 -5.34 -19.99
N SER A 99 -2.41 -4.26 -20.67
CA SER A 99 -1.02 -3.92 -20.99
C SER A 99 -0.28 -3.16 -19.88
N ARG A 100 -0.91 -2.89 -18.73
CA ARG A 100 -0.29 -2.13 -17.64
C ARG A 100 0.92 -2.85 -17.07
N ALA A 101 1.95 -2.09 -16.72
CA ALA A 101 3.02 -2.60 -15.86
C ALA A 101 2.44 -2.91 -14.48
N LEU A 102 2.71 -4.12 -13.96
CA LEU A 102 2.15 -4.61 -12.71
C LEU A 102 3.18 -4.51 -11.59
N ARG A 103 2.73 -4.05 -10.43
CA ARG A 103 3.50 -3.99 -9.19
C ARG A 103 2.72 -4.69 -8.08
N LEU A 104 3.42 -5.29 -7.13
CA LEU A 104 2.84 -5.86 -5.91
C LEU A 104 3.87 -5.93 -4.80
N ILE A 105 3.40 -6.10 -3.56
CA ILE A 105 4.25 -6.48 -2.43
C ILE A 105 3.89 -7.93 -2.07
N ALA A 106 4.86 -8.82 -2.23
CA ALA A 106 4.70 -10.23 -1.93
C ALA A 106 5.01 -10.52 -0.46
N THR A 107 4.18 -11.33 0.18
CA THR A 107 4.57 -12.05 1.40
C THR A 107 5.51 -13.21 1.05
N GLY A 108 6.26 -13.74 2.04
CA GLY A 108 7.11 -14.91 1.82
C GLY A 108 6.36 -16.11 1.23
N GLU A 109 5.11 -16.36 1.69
CA GLU A 109 4.26 -17.42 1.17
C GLU A 109 3.84 -17.20 -0.29
N GLY A 110 3.56 -15.95 -0.68
CA GLY A 110 3.11 -15.61 -2.03
C GLY A 110 4.25 -15.55 -3.06
N LEU A 111 5.48 -15.34 -2.64
CA LEU A 111 6.63 -15.11 -3.50
C LEU A 111 6.81 -16.18 -4.61
N PRO A 112 6.74 -17.50 -4.32
CA PRO A 112 6.92 -18.51 -5.36
C PRO A 112 5.84 -18.46 -6.46
N LEU A 113 4.62 -18.09 -6.11
CA LEU A 113 3.54 -17.91 -7.08
C LEU A 113 3.83 -16.78 -8.04
N TYR A 114 4.23 -15.62 -7.53
CA TYR A 114 4.49 -14.43 -8.34
C TYR A 114 5.71 -14.61 -9.24
N GLN A 115 6.78 -15.25 -8.75
CA GLN A 115 7.93 -15.62 -9.58
C GLN A 115 7.53 -16.50 -10.77
N LYS A 116 6.70 -17.53 -10.55
CA LYS A 116 6.18 -18.41 -11.62
C LYS A 116 5.27 -17.66 -12.61
N LEU A 117 4.74 -16.50 -12.24
CA LEU A 117 3.94 -15.62 -13.09
C LEU A 117 4.78 -14.52 -13.77
N GLY A 118 6.10 -14.60 -13.68
CA GLY A 118 7.01 -13.69 -14.36
C GLY A 118 7.24 -12.35 -13.63
N PHE A 119 6.86 -12.24 -12.35
CA PHE A 119 7.24 -11.09 -11.55
C PHE A 119 8.69 -11.20 -11.08
N CYS A 120 9.41 -10.10 -11.16
CA CYS A 120 10.79 -9.97 -10.70
C CYS A 120 10.87 -9.11 -9.45
N ARG A 121 11.82 -9.41 -8.57
CA ARG A 121 12.10 -8.63 -7.36
C ARG A 121 12.55 -7.21 -7.74
N ALA A 122 12.01 -6.21 -7.03
CA ALA A 122 12.33 -4.80 -7.21
C ALA A 122 12.83 -4.12 -5.93
N GLY A 123 12.82 -4.82 -4.81
CA GLY A 123 13.29 -4.33 -3.51
C GLY A 123 12.64 -5.03 -2.35
N THR A 124 12.91 -4.55 -1.14
CA THR A 124 12.29 -4.99 0.11
C THR A 124 11.54 -3.81 0.75
N ILE A 125 10.35 -4.06 1.22
CA ILE A 125 9.56 -3.12 2.03
C ILE A 125 9.56 -3.63 3.46
N VAL A 126 9.93 -2.77 4.38
CA VAL A 126 9.99 -3.07 5.81
C VAL A 126 8.82 -2.40 6.51
N GLN A 127 8.05 -3.17 7.24
CA GLN A 127 6.97 -2.66 8.07
C GLN A 127 7.49 -2.28 9.44
N HIS A 128 7.36 -1.00 9.78
CA HIS A 128 7.65 -0.46 11.11
C HIS A 128 6.33 -0.11 11.79
N GLN A 129 6.19 -0.47 13.07
CA GLN A 129 4.99 -0.12 13.84
C GLN A 129 5.27 -0.15 15.34
N GLY A 130 4.48 0.59 16.09
CA GLY A 130 4.53 0.64 17.54
C GLY A 130 3.80 1.85 18.11
N GLN A 131 3.90 2.02 19.41
CA GLN A 131 3.48 3.26 20.09
C GLN A 131 4.56 4.31 19.90
N VAL A 132 4.17 5.46 19.35
CA VAL A 132 5.09 6.57 19.11
C VAL A 132 5.63 7.08 20.45
N LEU A 133 6.95 7.14 20.57
CA LEU A 133 7.62 7.86 21.66
C LEU A 133 7.62 9.36 21.40
N HIS A 134 8.06 10.15 22.38
CA HIS A 134 8.16 11.60 22.23
C HIS A 134 8.98 12.00 20.99
N VAL A 135 8.39 12.84 20.14
CA VAL A 135 9.03 13.38 18.92
C VAL A 135 8.83 14.89 18.88
N ALA A 136 9.91 15.65 18.82
CA ALA A 136 9.82 17.09 18.69
C ALA A 136 9.18 17.46 17.33
N PRO A 137 8.21 18.39 17.30
CA PRO A 137 7.60 18.83 16.05
C PRO A 137 8.63 19.54 15.15
N PRO A 138 8.68 19.24 13.85
CA PRO A 138 9.57 19.92 12.93
C PRO A 138 9.07 21.32 12.61
N THR A 139 9.98 22.25 12.39
CA THR A 139 9.64 23.64 12.03
C THR A 139 9.30 23.83 10.55
N LYS A 140 9.71 22.90 9.69
CA LYS A 140 9.59 23.01 8.22
C LYS A 140 8.26 22.53 7.65
N ALA A 141 7.58 21.57 8.34
CA ALA A 141 6.38 20.96 7.84
C ALA A 141 5.13 21.73 8.28
N ARG A 142 4.14 21.79 7.40
CA ARG A 142 2.83 22.37 7.70
C ARG A 142 1.69 21.51 7.17
N PRO A 143 0.45 21.70 7.62
CA PRO A 143 -0.71 21.09 6.99
C PRO A 143 -0.77 21.48 5.52
N ALA A 144 -1.20 20.53 4.67
CA ALA A 144 -1.49 20.83 3.27
C ALA A 144 -2.81 21.61 3.14
N GLU A 145 -2.82 22.59 2.28
CA GLU A 145 -4.00 23.39 1.92
C GLU A 145 -4.52 22.96 0.53
N SER A 146 -5.73 23.39 0.16
CA SER A 146 -6.33 23.05 -1.14
C SER A 146 -5.44 23.48 -2.33
N ARG A 147 -4.70 24.59 -2.19
CA ARG A 147 -3.75 25.06 -3.21
C ARG A 147 -2.55 24.14 -3.43
N ASP A 148 -2.20 23.31 -2.45
CA ASP A 148 -1.04 22.43 -2.52
C ASP A 148 -1.32 21.13 -3.31
N ILE A 149 -2.60 20.80 -3.53
CA ILE A 149 -2.98 19.49 -4.08
C ILE A 149 -2.35 19.23 -5.44
N PHE A 150 -2.26 20.24 -6.30
CA PHE A 150 -1.63 20.10 -7.61
C PHE A 150 -0.14 19.76 -7.48
N GLY A 151 0.59 20.49 -6.62
CA GLY A 151 2.01 20.22 -6.34
C GLY A 151 2.23 18.82 -5.75
N ILE A 152 1.36 18.40 -4.82
CA ILE A 152 1.39 17.04 -4.24
C ILE A 152 1.25 15.97 -5.34
N LEU A 153 0.31 16.15 -6.28
CA LEU A 153 0.11 15.21 -7.39
C LEU A 153 1.34 15.11 -8.29
N GLU A 154 2.01 16.22 -8.57
CA GLU A 154 3.21 16.24 -9.41
C GLU A 154 4.43 15.63 -8.69
N LEU A 155 4.61 15.91 -7.37
CA LEU A 155 5.64 15.29 -6.56
C LEU A 155 5.47 13.76 -6.52
N ASP A 156 4.24 13.30 -6.27
CA ASP A 156 3.92 11.88 -6.24
C ASP A 156 4.18 11.19 -7.58
N ARG A 157 3.70 11.81 -8.66
CA ARG A 157 3.90 11.29 -10.01
C ARG A 157 5.37 11.15 -10.35
N SER A 158 6.19 12.14 -9.99
CA SER A 158 7.63 12.11 -10.21
C SER A 158 8.31 11.00 -9.39
N ALA A 159 7.97 10.86 -8.11
CA ALA A 159 8.58 9.87 -7.22
C ALA A 159 8.12 8.44 -7.51
N TYR A 160 6.81 8.25 -7.74
CA TYR A 160 6.22 6.92 -7.94
C TYR A 160 6.35 6.42 -9.38
N GLY A 161 6.40 7.37 -10.35
CA GLY A 161 6.46 7.06 -11.79
C GLY A 161 5.13 6.60 -12.38
N ALA A 162 4.00 7.00 -11.78
CA ALA A 162 2.65 6.80 -12.32
C ALA A 162 1.67 7.81 -11.71
N ASP A 163 0.56 8.07 -12.37
CA ASP A 163 -0.47 9.00 -11.91
C ASP A 163 -1.41 8.32 -10.90
N ARG A 164 -1.19 8.62 -9.61
CA ARG A 164 -1.99 8.12 -8.47
C ARG A 164 -3.01 9.14 -7.94
N ARG A 165 -3.46 10.08 -8.78
CA ARG A 165 -4.35 11.19 -8.34
C ARG A 165 -5.61 10.73 -7.60
N ASP A 166 -6.22 9.61 -8.02
CA ASP A 166 -7.44 9.12 -7.40
C ASP A 166 -7.15 8.60 -5.97
N LEU A 167 -6.01 7.92 -5.76
CA LEU A 167 -5.52 7.54 -4.43
C LEU A 167 -5.26 8.79 -3.56
N LEU A 168 -4.51 9.78 -4.06
CA LEU A 168 -4.16 10.97 -3.29
C LEU A 168 -5.38 11.81 -2.92
N ARG A 169 -6.35 11.94 -3.83
CA ARG A 169 -7.63 12.59 -3.54
C ARG A 169 -8.43 11.84 -2.47
N THR A 170 -8.40 10.52 -2.50
CA THR A 170 -9.03 9.70 -1.45
C THR A 170 -8.32 9.91 -0.12
N LEU A 171 -6.97 9.88 -0.10
CA LEU A 171 -6.19 10.15 1.12
C LEU A 171 -6.49 11.53 1.71
N ALA A 172 -6.63 12.56 0.87
CA ALA A 172 -6.99 13.91 1.31
C ALA A 172 -8.40 13.99 1.94
N LYS A 173 -9.32 13.10 1.52
CA LYS A 173 -10.69 13.03 2.08
C LYS A 173 -10.77 12.26 3.39
N VAL A 174 -10.02 11.15 3.52
CA VAL A 174 -10.14 10.23 4.65
C VAL A 174 -9.07 10.43 5.72
N GLY A 175 -8.08 11.30 5.46
CA GLY A 175 -6.91 11.50 6.30
C GLY A 175 -6.44 12.95 6.34
N GLN A 176 -5.17 13.12 6.63
CA GLN A 176 -4.48 14.39 6.71
C GLN A 176 -3.29 14.38 5.74
N LEU A 177 -3.03 15.52 5.12
CA LEU A 177 -1.83 15.73 4.31
C LEU A 177 -0.96 16.82 4.95
N ALA A 178 0.36 16.62 4.88
CA ALA A 178 1.35 17.63 5.27
C ALA A 178 2.34 17.85 4.13
N VAL A 179 2.91 19.04 4.06
CA VAL A 179 3.85 19.44 3.02
C VAL A 179 5.09 20.09 3.57
N LEU A 180 6.17 19.98 2.82
CA LEU A 180 7.38 20.76 2.97
C LEU A 180 7.49 21.75 1.81
N CYS A 181 7.91 22.97 2.11
CA CYS A 181 8.12 24.02 1.13
C CYS A 181 9.51 24.64 1.30
N ASN A 182 10.06 25.11 0.19
CA ASN A 182 11.16 26.06 0.17
C ASN A 182 10.72 27.31 -0.61
N GLY A 183 11.63 28.27 -0.80
CA GLY A 183 11.31 29.51 -1.54
C GLY A 183 10.91 29.31 -3.03
N GLN A 184 11.00 28.08 -3.56
CA GLN A 184 10.70 27.73 -4.94
C GLN A 184 9.44 26.85 -5.10
N GLY A 185 8.84 26.37 -3.99
CA GLY A 185 7.64 25.54 -4.03
C GLY A 185 7.67 24.36 -3.09
N LEU A 186 6.83 23.35 -3.38
CA LEU A 186 6.77 22.13 -2.58
C LEU A 186 7.98 21.23 -2.86
N THR A 187 8.60 20.73 -1.79
CA THR A 187 9.76 19.80 -1.84
C THR A 187 9.45 18.42 -1.30
N GLY A 188 8.29 18.25 -0.67
CA GLY A 188 7.85 16.96 -0.16
C GLY A 188 6.44 17.01 0.39
N PHE A 189 5.86 15.83 0.56
CA PHE A 189 4.58 15.67 1.21
C PHE A 189 4.48 14.32 1.93
N ALA A 190 3.57 14.23 2.86
CA ALA A 190 3.16 12.98 3.48
C ALA A 190 1.65 12.94 3.72
N ALA A 191 1.12 11.73 3.83
CA ALA A 191 -0.26 11.50 4.24
C ALA A 191 -0.30 10.67 5.53
N LEU A 192 -1.37 10.88 6.31
CA LEU A 192 -1.72 10.08 7.46
C LEU A 192 -3.19 9.71 7.39
N ARG A 193 -3.53 8.48 7.70
CA ARG A 193 -4.92 8.03 7.81
C ARG A 193 -5.09 6.93 8.86
N ARG A 194 -6.32 6.71 9.29
CA ARG A 194 -6.65 5.51 10.06
C ARG A 194 -6.40 4.25 9.22
N PHE A 195 -5.82 3.23 9.84
CA PHE A 195 -5.56 1.94 9.22
C PHE A 195 -5.33 0.87 10.28
N GLY A 196 -5.95 -0.28 10.09
CA GLY A 196 -5.72 -1.43 10.94
C GLY A 196 -5.88 -1.13 12.44
N ARG A 197 -4.81 -1.31 13.22
CA ARG A 197 -4.80 -1.14 14.69
C ARG A 197 -4.73 0.32 15.14
N GLY A 198 -4.43 1.24 14.24
CA GLY A 198 -4.25 2.65 14.57
C GLY A 198 -4.22 3.54 13.33
N GLU A 199 -3.07 4.12 13.04
CA GLU A 199 -2.87 5.01 11.89
C GLU A 199 -1.67 4.55 11.06
N VAL A 200 -1.66 4.87 9.76
CA VAL A 200 -0.52 4.68 8.87
C VAL A 200 -0.04 6.04 8.34
N ILE A 201 1.26 6.29 8.40
CA ILE A 201 1.89 7.43 7.73
C ILE A 201 2.44 6.96 6.38
N GLY A 202 1.87 7.47 5.32
CA GLY A 202 2.28 7.22 3.94
C GLY A 202 1.20 7.55 2.91
N PRO A 203 1.61 7.91 1.67
CA PRO A 203 2.99 7.95 1.21
C PRO A 203 3.78 9.08 1.86
N VAL A 204 5.11 8.91 1.93
CA VAL A 204 6.07 9.97 2.27
C VAL A 204 6.99 10.17 1.07
N VAL A 205 6.93 11.33 0.47
CA VAL A 205 7.73 11.70 -0.70
C VAL A 205 8.53 12.95 -0.37
N ALA A 206 9.83 12.92 -0.61
CA ALA A 206 10.73 14.04 -0.35
C ALA A 206 11.98 13.97 -1.24
N THR A 207 12.75 15.07 -1.25
CA THR A 207 14.00 15.17 -2.01
C THR A 207 15.18 14.46 -1.33
N ASN A 208 15.14 14.30 0.00
CA ASN A 208 16.20 13.69 0.80
C ASN A 208 15.65 13.06 2.08
N ALA A 209 16.47 12.28 2.76
CA ALA A 209 16.08 11.55 3.97
C ALA A 209 15.70 12.46 5.14
N ASP A 210 16.34 13.62 5.29
CA ASP A 210 16.04 14.53 6.40
C ASP A 210 14.67 15.21 6.22
N ASP A 211 14.30 15.52 4.99
CA ASP A 211 12.96 16.00 4.66
C ASP A 211 11.91 14.87 4.85
N GLY A 212 12.26 13.62 4.49
CA GLY A 212 11.41 12.46 4.79
C GLY A 212 11.19 12.26 6.29
N LYS A 213 12.24 12.36 7.10
CA LYS A 213 12.16 12.33 8.57
C LYS A 213 11.32 13.48 9.14
N ALA A 214 11.46 14.70 8.59
CA ALA A 214 10.68 15.84 9.02
C ALA A 214 9.17 15.64 8.77
N LEU A 215 8.78 15.08 7.62
CA LEU A 215 7.39 14.73 7.33
C LEU A 215 6.83 13.65 8.26
N LEU A 216 7.63 12.62 8.56
CA LEU A 216 7.27 11.59 9.53
C LEU A 216 7.11 12.18 10.93
N ALA A 217 8.10 12.98 11.37
CA ALA A 217 8.09 13.64 12.68
C ALA A 217 6.89 14.59 12.85
N TYR A 218 6.45 15.26 11.79
CA TYR A 218 5.28 16.12 11.81
C TYR A 218 4.01 15.38 12.29
N PHE A 219 3.76 14.21 11.74
CA PHE A 219 2.61 13.41 12.18
C PHE A 219 2.84 12.70 13.51
N MET A 220 4.07 12.27 13.80
CA MET A 220 4.38 11.54 15.02
C MET A 220 4.32 12.45 16.26
N ALA A 221 4.70 13.73 16.13
CA ALA A 221 4.74 14.69 17.26
C ALA A 221 3.38 14.83 17.98
N GLU A 222 2.26 14.68 17.26
CA GLU A 222 0.92 14.76 17.83
C GLU A 222 0.35 13.37 18.21
N ARG A 223 1.18 12.32 18.16
CA ARG A 223 0.74 10.92 18.30
C ARG A 223 1.52 10.13 19.34
N GLU A 224 2.12 10.84 20.30
CA GLU A 224 2.78 10.19 21.43
C GLU A 224 1.83 9.20 22.13
N GLY A 225 2.29 7.97 22.39
CA GLY A 225 1.52 6.88 22.96
C GLY A 225 0.51 6.22 22.00
N ARG A 226 0.28 6.75 20.78
CA ARG A 226 -0.62 6.17 19.80
C ARG A 226 0.09 5.16 18.92
N PHE A 227 -0.64 4.15 18.47
CA PHE A 227 -0.13 3.13 17.55
C PHE A 227 -0.07 3.68 16.13
N VAL A 228 1.13 3.68 15.56
CA VAL A 228 1.41 4.12 14.18
C VAL A 228 2.16 3.04 13.42
N ARG A 229 1.90 2.96 12.12
CA ARG A 229 2.58 2.11 11.14
C ARG A 229 3.22 2.97 10.06
N VAL A 230 4.40 2.56 9.60
CA VAL A 230 5.10 3.12 8.44
C VAL A 230 5.69 1.96 7.63
N ASP A 231 5.40 1.87 6.33
CA ASP A 231 5.95 0.87 5.42
C ASP A 231 7.03 1.53 4.56
N THR A 232 8.32 1.30 4.87
CA THR A 232 9.44 1.95 4.18
C THR A 232 10.13 1.02 3.19
N ALA A 233 10.71 1.57 2.12
CA ALA A 233 11.71 0.83 1.37
C ALA A 233 12.95 0.62 2.27
N GLU A 234 13.52 -0.59 2.28
CA GLU A 234 14.73 -0.89 3.05
C GLU A 234 15.90 0.04 2.67
N SER A 235 15.99 0.39 1.37
CA SER A 235 16.96 1.33 0.84
C SER A 235 16.82 2.77 1.37
N SER A 236 15.70 3.11 2.02
CA SER A 236 15.50 4.43 2.64
C SER A 236 16.37 4.66 3.88
N GLN A 237 16.86 3.58 4.50
CA GLN A 237 17.67 3.56 5.72
C GLN A 237 17.01 4.28 6.93
N LEU A 238 15.68 4.37 6.94
CA LEU A 238 14.93 4.99 8.04
C LEU A 238 14.72 4.08 9.25
N GLY A 239 15.07 2.80 9.17
CA GLY A 239 14.72 1.80 10.18
C GLY A 239 15.21 2.12 11.58
N ALA A 240 16.49 2.48 11.76
CA ALA A 240 17.04 2.85 13.07
C ALA A 240 16.36 4.11 13.62
N TRP A 241 16.17 5.13 12.77
CA TRP A 241 15.50 6.37 13.16
C TRP A 241 14.06 6.18 13.61
N LEU A 242 13.31 5.24 12.98
CA LEU A 242 11.96 4.87 13.36
C LEU A 242 11.94 4.05 14.66
N ALA A 243 12.88 3.13 14.83
CA ALA A 243 13.00 2.31 16.05
C ALA A 243 13.28 3.17 17.30
N ASP A 244 14.15 4.17 17.20
CA ASP A 244 14.42 5.14 18.27
C ASP A 244 13.18 5.93 18.70
N ARG A 245 12.13 5.93 17.87
CA ARG A 245 10.85 6.62 18.09
C ARG A 245 9.70 5.69 18.38
N GLY A 246 10.00 4.42 18.73
CA GLY A 246 9.03 3.42 19.14
C GLY A 246 8.43 2.59 18.00
N LEU A 247 8.80 2.86 16.74
CA LEU A 247 8.30 2.09 15.61
C LEU A 247 9.34 1.04 15.18
N VAL A 248 9.25 -0.15 15.76
CA VAL A 248 10.18 -1.25 15.50
C VAL A 248 9.81 -2.00 14.22
N ARG A 249 10.80 -2.64 13.59
CA ARG A 249 10.60 -3.58 12.49
C ARG A 249 9.82 -4.80 12.98
N VAL A 250 8.72 -5.13 12.32
CA VAL A 250 7.84 -6.26 12.69
C VAL A 250 7.61 -7.23 11.56
N ASP A 251 7.74 -6.79 10.30
CA ASP A 251 7.49 -7.63 9.14
C ASP A 251 8.21 -7.05 7.92
N GLU A 252 8.28 -7.84 6.84
CA GLU A 252 8.80 -7.41 5.55
C GLU A 252 7.97 -7.97 4.40
N GLY A 253 7.97 -7.25 3.29
CA GLY A 253 7.40 -7.66 2.02
C GLY A 253 8.38 -7.47 0.88
N ILE A 254 8.26 -8.29 -0.14
CA ILE A 254 9.11 -8.21 -1.32
C ILE A 254 8.39 -7.43 -2.41
N ALA A 255 8.90 -6.23 -2.74
CA ALA A 255 8.40 -5.48 -3.88
C ALA A 255 8.73 -6.23 -5.17
N MET A 256 7.72 -6.46 -6.01
CA MET A 256 7.85 -7.15 -7.28
C MET A 256 7.19 -6.37 -8.40
N GLN A 257 7.70 -6.55 -9.62
CA GLN A 257 7.16 -5.89 -10.82
C GLN A 257 7.19 -6.79 -12.05
N ARG A 258 6.30 -6.51 -13.01
CA ARG A 258 6.22 -7.17 -14.31
C ARG A 258 5.57 -6.23 -15.35
N PRO A 259 6.20 -5.91 -16.52
CA PRO A 259 7.60 -6.20 -16.81
C PRO A 259 8.54 -5.42 -15.89
N VAL A 260 9.82 -5.76 -15.92
CA VAL A 260 10.85 -5.00 -15.20
C VAL A 260 10.99 -3.63 -15.89
N VAL A 261 10.62 -2.59 -15.16
CA VAL A 261 10.82 -1.20 -15.62
C VAL A 261 11.98 -0.62 -14.83
N ALA A 262 13.07 -0.29 -15.51
CA ALA A 262 14.20 0.40 -14.89
C ALA A 262 13.71 1.77 -14.36
N ARG A 263 13.91 2.03 -13.07
CA ARG A 263 13.72 3.38 -12.54
C ARG A 263 14.93 4.22 -12.91
N SER A 264 14.68 5.45 -13.39
CA SER A 264 15.76 6.41 -13.57
C SER A 264 16.44 6.66 -12.21
N SER A 265 17.74 6.45 -12.13
CA SER A 265 18.53 6.72 -10.94
C SER A 265 18.65 8.21 -10.61
N CYS A 266 18.20 9.08 -11.51
CA CYS A 266 18.26 10.54 -11.40
C CYS A 266 16.93 11.18 -11.00
N ALA A 267 15.95 10.45 -10.43
CA ALA A 267 14.73 11.06 -9.94
C ALA A 267 15.08 11.96 -8.73
N PRO A 268 14.75 13.28 -8.79
CA PRO A 268 15.06 14.21 -7.69
C PRO A 268 14.24 13.93 -6.43
N LEU A 269 13.26 13.03 -6.50
CA LEU A 269 12.30 12.72 -5.46
C LEU A 269 12.30 11.21 -5.16
N THR A 270 12.19 10.90 -3.88
CA THR A 270 12.16 9.53 -3.37
C THR A 270 10.87 9.26 -2.60
N THR A 271 10.26 8.10 -2.81
CA THR A 271 9.21 7.58 -1.94
C THR A 271 9.87 6.88 -0.75
N PHE A 272 9.88 7.51 0.40
CA PHE A 272 10.46 7.00 1.65
C PHE A 272 9.55 6.02 2.36
N ALA A 273 8.23 6.24 2.27
CA ALA A 273 7.23 5.31 2.78
C ALA A 273 6.09 5.15 1.77
N LEU A 274 5.52 3.96 1.72
CA LEU A 274 4.38 3.62 0.86
C LEU A 274 3.07 4.19 1.43
N ALA A 275 2.09 4.44 0.58
CA ALA A 275 0.72 4.72 1.03
C ALA A 275 0.14 3.54 1.85
N SER A 276 0.48 2.36 1.48
CA SER A 276 0.41 1.06 2.17
C SER A 276 0.99 0.00 1.23
N GLN A 277 1.17 -1.22 1.71
CA GLN A 277 1.61 -2.34 0.85
C GLN A 277 0.61 -2.63 -0.30
N ALA A 278 -0.65 -2.25 -0.15
CA ALA A 278 -1.67 -2.43 -1.18
C ALA A 278 -1.56 -1.40 -2.33
N PHE A 279 -1.12 -0.19 -2.03
CA PHE A 279 -1.18 0.91 -2.99
C PHE A 279 0.20 1.38 -3.50
N GLY A 280 1.27 0.89 -2.88
CA GLY A 280 2.62 1.30 -3.23
C GLY A 280 3.04 2.67 -2.71
#